data_7ba63ca6a8ff3f85246e4d0e7d353721
#
_entry.id   7ba63ca6a8ff3f85246e4d0e7d353721
#
_cell.length_a   1.000
_cell.length_b   1.000
_cell.length_c   1.000
_cell.angle_alpha   90.00
_cell.angle_beta   90.00
_cell.angle_gamma   90.00
#
_symmetry.space_group_name_H-M   'P 1'
#
loop_
_entity.id
_entity.type
_entity.pdbx_description
1 polymer ?
#
loop_
_entity_poly.entity_id
_entity_poly.type
_entity_poly.pdbx_seq_one_letter_code
_entity_poly.pdbx_strand_id
1 'polypeptide(L)'
;MPSVAWPRLRMPALTIPRPRVPRVPRIALVVAAILALLLIVPLAYVLLPAGRAAVDRQSASGHLPLTNASMAGETAQAAAIPGVEAKTHLHYQTGTCAANAPCLTVVGETIGKDAAAVMFSTASPAVRQCAGYVYRIDGRWHFFDAVCGLPEQLSPLIGHDATVHLPANCANVRQGPGLKAHVVACLNAGTTVHIDGGPTYADSRLWWHQNQGWMAHEFLTGP
;
A
#
# COMPACT_ATOMS: atom_id res chain seq x y z
N MET A 1 16.08 -42.96 39.51
CA MET A 1 14.75 -42.34 39.39
C MET A 1 13.91 -43.26 38.52
N PRO A 2 12.80 -43.82 39.01
CA PRO A 2 12.01 -44.78 38.23
C PRO A 2 11.12 -44.04 37.23
N SER A 3 11.12 -44.52 35.98
CA SER A 3 10.28 -44.02 34.88
C SER A 3 8.84 -44.50 35.06
N VAL A 4 7.92 -43.56 35.16
CA VAL A 4 6.47 -43.86 35.25
C VAL A 4 5.95 -44.03 33.84
N ALA A 5 5.52 -45.25 33.49
CA ALA A 5 4.84 -45.54 32.21
C ALA A 5 3.35 -45.22 32.34
N TRP A 6 2.84 -44.34 31.45
CA TRP A 6 1.42 -43.97 31.37
C TRP A 6 0.62 -45.03 30.60
N PRO A 7 -0.56 -45.46 31.06
CA PRO A 7 -1.42 -46.39 30.33
C PRO A 7 -2.01 -45.74 29.08
N ARG A 8 -1.90 -46.43 27.93
CA ARG A 8 -2.52 -46.04 26.66
C ARG A 8 -4.02 -46.27 26.73
N LEU A 9 -4.82 -45.22 26.83
CA LEU A 9 -6.27 -45.26 26.66
C LEU A 9 -6.61 -45.58 25.20
N ARG A 10 -7.19 -46.74 24.94
CA ARG A 10 -7.80 -47.09 23.66
C ARG A 10 -9.15 -46.41 23.58
N MET A 11 -9.30 -45.44 22.69
CA MET A 11 -10.60 -44.85 22.35
C MET A 11 -11.38 -45.80 21.43
N PRO A 12 -12.66 -46.05 21.72
CA PRO A 12 -13.51 -46.82 20.81
C PRO A 12 -13.75 -46.06 19.52
N ALA A 13 -13.68 -46.79 18.39
CA ALA A 13 -13.94 -46.22 17.06
C ALA A 13 -15.42 -45.81 16.95
N LEU A 14 -15.69 -44.51 16.84
CA LEU A 14 -17.03 -43.99 16.59
C LEU A 14 -17.36 -44.25 15.11
N THR A 15 -18.25 -45.20 14.86
CA THR A 15 -18.79 -45.48 13.53
C THR A 15 -19.92 -44.49 13.25
N ILE A 16 -19.60 -43.43 12.46
CA ILE A 16 -20.60 -42.46 12.03
C ILE A 16 -21.38 -43.05 10.86
N PRO A 17 -22.73 -43.18 10.96
CA PRO A 17 -23.54 -43.64 9.84
C PRO A 17 -23.50 -42.65 8.69
N ARG A 18 -23.14 -43.10 7.50
CA ARG A 18 -23.12 -42.24 6.29
C ARG A 18 -24.54 -41.87 5.90
N PRO A 19 -24.85 -40.54 5.72
CA PRO A 19 -26.16 -40.13 5.24
C PRO A 19 -26.40 -40.68 3.81
N ARG A 20 -27.56 -41.30 3.58
CA ARG A 20 -28.01 -41.69 2.25
C ARG A 20 -28.36 -40.48 1.45
N VAL A 21 -27.51 -40.07 0.50
CA VAL A 21 -27.80 -38.98 -0.44
C VAL A 21 -28.86 -39.48 -1.44
N PRO A 22 -30.02 -38.83 -1.56
CA PRO A 22 -31.03 -39.18 -2.55
C PRO A 22 -30.45 -38.97 -3.96
N ARG A 23 -30.61 -39.98 -4.86
CA ARG A 23 -30.19 -39.89 -6.25
C ARG A 23 -31.14 -38.93 -6.99
N VAL A 24 -30.70 -37.68 -7.20
CA VAL A 24 -31.41 -36.72 -8.04
C VAL A 24 -31.24 -37.15 -9.51
N PRO A 25 -32.32 -37.30 -10.30
CA PRO A 25 -32.24 -37.68 -11.71
C PRO A 25 -31.44 -36.60 -12.46
N ARG A 26 -30.53 -37.03 -13.35
CA ARG A 26 -29.63 -36.15 -14.12
C ARG A 26 -30.37 -35.04 -14.89
N ILE A 27 -31.60 -35.29 -15.31
CA ILE A 27 -32.45 -34.30 -15.98
C ILE A 27 -32.82 -33.14 -15.04
N ALA A 28 -33.08 -33.35 -13.77
CA ALA A 28 -33.40 -32.29 -12.83
C ALA A 28 -32.22 -31.37 -12.55
N LEU A 29 -30.98 -31.87 -12.59
CA LEU A 29 -29.76 -31.09 -12.45
C LEU A 29 -29.52 -30.18 -13.68
N VAL A 30 -29.76 -30.68 -14.87
CA VAL A 30 -29.61 -29.91 -16.12
C VAL A 30 -30.65 -28.78 -16.20
N VAL A 31 -31.90 -29.07 -15.86
CA VAL A 31 -32.96 -28.03 -15.84
C VAL A 31 -32.68 -26.95 -14.79
N ALA A 32 -32.22 -27.34 -13.59
CA ALA A 32 -31.86 -26.38 -12.54
C ALA A 32 -30.67 -25.50 -12.96
N ALA A 33 -29.67 -26.06 -13.65
CA ALA A 33 -28.53 -25.30 -14.16
C ALA A 33 -28.92 -24.29 -15.25
N ILE A 34 -29.81 -24.67 -16.16
CA ILE A 34 -30.32 -23.77 -17.23
C ILE A 34 -31.16 -22.63 -16.61
N LEU A 35 -32.03 -22.93 -15.64
CA LEU A 35 -32.84 -21.92 -14.96
C LEU A 35 -31.94 -20.97 -14.14
N ALA A 36 -30.90 -21.46 -13.48
CA ALA A 36 -29.93 -20.62 -12.76
C ALA A 36 -29.16 -19.69 -13.73
N LEU A 37 -28.76 -20.19 -14.90
CA LEU A 37 -28.09 -19.38 -15.93
C LEU A 37 -29.01 -18.29 -16.51
N LEU A 38 -30.29 -18.59 -16.73
CA LEU A 38 -31.27 -17.63 -17.24
C LEU A 38 -31.61 -16.52 -16.23
N LEU A 39 -31.43 -16.77 -14.93
CA LEU A 39 -31.64 -15.77 -13.86
C LEU A 39 -30.38 -14.96 -13.56
N ILE A 40 -29.21 -15.56 -13.65
CA ILE A 40 -27.92 -14.90 -13.35
C ILE A 40 -27.48 -13.96 -14.48
N VAL A 41 -27.72 -14.31 -15.75
CA VAL A 41 -27.29 -13.50 -16.91
C VAL A 41 -27.96 -12.11 -16.92
N PRO A 42 -29.31 -11.96 -16.77
CA PRO A 42 -29.91 -10.63 -16.74
C PRO A 42 -29.55 -9.85 -15.47
N LEU A 43 -29.34 -10.52 -14.33
CA LEU A 43 -28.92 -9.86 -13.09
C LEU A 43 -27.48 -9.33 -13.20
N ALA A 44 -26.60 -10.06 -13.85
CA ALA A 44 -25.25 -9.60 -14.16
C ALA A 44 -25.25 -8.40 -15.13
N TYR A 45 -26.17 -8.38 -16.12
CA TYR A 45 -26.29 -7.27 -17.07
C TYR A 45 -26.82 -5.98 -16.44
N VAL A 46 -27.64 -6.06 -15.40
CA VAL A 46 -28.20 -4.91 -14.69
C VAL A 46 -27.23 -4.40 -13.60
N LEU A 47 -26.47 -5.29 -12.95
CA LEU A 47 -25.59 -4.93 -11.83
C LEU A 47 -24.15 -4.61 -12.24
N LEU A 48 -23.64 -5.15 -13.35
CA LEU A 48 -22.27 -4.93 -13.76
C LEU A 48 -21.92 -3.48 -14.16
N PRO A 49 -22.74 -2.72 -14.92
CA PRO A 49 -22.41 -1.34 -15.22
C PRO A 49 -22.48 -0.43 -13.98
N ALA A 50 -23.44 -0.66 -13.08
CA ALA A 50 -23.55 0.10 -11.84
C ALA A 50 -22.47 -0.29 -10.81
N GLY A 51 -22.12 -1.58 -10.75
CA GLY A 51 -21.06 -2.07 -9.87
C GLY A 51 -19.67 -1.62 -10.30
N ARG A 52 -19.37 -1.60 -11.59
CA ARG A 52 -18.09 -1.06 -12.08
C ARG A 52 -17.97 0.44 -11.86
N ALA A 53 -19.04 1.21 -12.10
CA ALA A 53 -19.03 2.63 -11.81
C ALA A 53 -18.93 2.94 -10.31
N ALA A 54 -19.47 2.08 -9.44
CA ALA A 54 -19.35 2.24 -7.99
C ALA A 54 -17.98 1.81 -7.46
N VAL A 55 -17.38 0.74 -8.02
CA VAL A 55 -16.02 0.30 -7.66
C VAL A 55 -14.98 1.30 -8.17
N ASP A 56 -15.15 1.83 -9.38
CA ASP A 56 -14.28 2.89 -9.89
C ASP A 56 -14.43 4.19 -9.09
N ARG A 57 -15.64 4.53 -8.59
CA ARG A 57 -15.84 5.66 -7.69
C ARG A 57 -15.31 5.42 -6.28
N GLN A 58 -15.33 4.19 -5.75
CA GLN A 58 -14.75 3.87 -4.44
C GLN A 58 -13.22 3.71 -4.52
N SER A 59 -12.68 3.22 -5.61
CA SER A 59 -11.23 3.26 -5.86
C SER A 59 -10.74 4.69 -6.12
N ALA A 60 -11.59 5.56 -6.69
CA ALA A 60 -11.31 6.99 -6.81
C ALA A 60 -11.54 7.77 -5.50
N SER A 61 -12.33 7.26 -4.55
CA SER A 61 -12.58 7.95 -3.28
C SER A 61 -11.65 7.53 -2.13
N GLY A 62 -10.81 6.51 -2.35
CA GLY A 62 -9.66 6.20 -1.46
C GLY A 62 -8.48 7.16 -1.71
N HIS A 63 -8.36 7.71 -2.90
CA HIS A 63 -7.62 8.92 -3.24
C HIS A 63 -8.67 9.95 -3.62
N LEU A 64 -9.06 10.83 -2.71
CA LEU A 64 -9.68 12.09 -3.10
C LEU A 64 -8.78 12.67 -4.18
N PRO A 65 -9.25 12.93 -5.41
CA PRO A 65 -8.58 13.86 -6.28
C PRO A 65 -8.85 15.23 -5.65
N LEU A 66 -8.02 15.61 -4.68
CA LEU A 66 -7.63 17.01 -4.59
C LEU A 66 -7.20 17.27 -6.01
N THR A 67 -7.97 18.06 -6.74
CA THR A 67 -7.79 18.29 -8.17
C THR A 67 -6.29 18.41 -8.43
N ASN A 68 -5.70 17.41 -9.11
CA ASN A 68 -4.25 17.27 -9.32
C ASN A 68 -3.61 18.55 -9.91
N ALA A 69 -4.43 19.42 -10.49
CA ALA A 69 -4.04 20.75 -10.97
C ALA A 69 -3.62 21.71 -9.84
N SER A 70 -4.16 21.59 -8.62
CA SER A 70 -3.86 22.48 -7.49
C SER A 70 -2.58 22.08 -6.73
N MET A 71 -2.08 20.85 -6.93
CA MET A 71 -0.87 20.33 -6.27
C MET A 71 0.32 20.14 -7.21
N ALA A 72 0.20 20.49 -8.50
CA ALA A 72 1.31 20.45 -9.42
C ALA A 72 2.20 21.68 -9.19
N GLY A 73 3.47 21.44 -8.85
CA GLY A 73 4.47 22.48 -8.61
C GLY A 73 5.56 22.50 -9.68
N GLU A 74 6.24 23.64 -9.80
CA GLU A 74 7.44 23.76 -10.63
C GLU A 74 8.64 23.01 -10.01
N THR A 75 8.66 22.90 -8.68
CA THR A 75 9.70 22.17 -7.93
C THR A 75 9.07 21.03 -7.11
N ALA A 76 9.90 20.05 -6.74
CA ALA A 76 9.46 18.96 -5.86
C ALA A 76 8.91 19.47 -4.52
N GLN A 77 9.55 20.50 -3.94
CA GLN A 77 9.10 21.13 -2.71
C GLN A 77 7.73 21.78 -2.87
N ALA A 78 7.54 22.59 -3.94
CA ALA A 78 6.27 23.25 -4.20
C ALA A 78 5.11 22.27 -4.38
N ALA A 79 5.38 21.10 -4.95
CA ALA A 79 4.38 20.05 -5.12
C ALA A 79 4.09 19.27 -3.81
N ALA A 80 5.09 19.11 -2.92
CA ALA A 80 4.93 18.38 -1.66
C ALA A 80 4.19 19.21 -0.58
N ILE A 81 4.42 20.51 -0.51
CA ILE A 81 3.93 21.39 0.56
C ILE A 81 2.41 21.25 0.79
N PRO A 82 1.53 21.42 -0.22
CA PRO A 82 0.08 21.36 0.02
C PRO A 82 -0.40 20.03 0.57
N GLY A 83 0.21 18.91 0.12
CA GLY A 83 -0.14 17.58 0.57
C GLY A 83 0.29 17.32 2.03
N VAL A 84 1.46 17.81 2.42
CA VAL A 84 1.95 17.70 3.81
C VAL A 84 1.17 18.64 4.74
N GLU A 85 0.81 19.85 4.30
CA GLU A 85 -0.08 20.75 5.04
C GLU A 85 -1.45 20.10 5.31
N ALA A 86 -2.05 19.50 4.28
CA ALA A 86 -3.33 18.80 4.41
C ALA A 86 -3.27 17.64 5.40
N LYS A 87 -2.14 16.92 5.45
CA LYS A 87 -1.94 15.76 6.36
C LYS A 87 -1.68 16.19 7.80
N THR A 88 -0.96 17.29 8.00
CA THR A 88 -0.51 17.75 9.34
C THR A 88 -1.39 18.83 9.93
N HIS A 89 -2.17 19.54 9.11
CA HIS A 89 -2.86 20.78 9.46
C HIS A 89 -1.93 21.90 9.92
N LEU A 90 -0.64 21.83 9.52
CA LEU A 90 0.36 22.87 9.77
C LEU A 90 0.63 23.65 8.50
N HIS A 91 0.91 24.94 8.62
CA HIS A 91 1.27 25.79 7.49
C HIS A 91 2.77 25.82 7.24
N TYR A 92 3.14 25.77 5.97
CA TYR A 92 4.53 25.91 5.55
C TYR A 92 5.02 27.35 5.76
N GLN A 93 6.23 27.47 6.25
CA GLN A 93 6.94 28.73 6.39
C GLN A 93 8.38 28.59 5.89
N THR A 94 8.88 29.64 5.23
CA THR A 94 10.30 29.75 4.89
C THR A 94 11.10 30.12 6.13
N GLY A 95 12.18 29.40 6.42
CA GLY A 95 13.02 29.63 7.59
C GLY A 95 12.63 28.78 8.78
N THR A 96 12.66 29.34 9.99
CA THR A 96 12.39 28.60 11.24
C THR A 96 11.02 28.92 11.80
N CYS A 97 10.34 27.93 12.34
CA CYS A 97 9.06 28.13 13.03
C CYS A 97 9.25 28.97 14.29
N ALA A 98 8.29 29.87 14.55
CA ALA A 98 8.27 30.60 15.82
C ALA A 98 8.04 29.62 16.99
N ALA A 99 8.65 29.91 18.15
CA ALA A 99 8.66 29.01 19.30
C ALA A 99 7.27 28.55 19.81
N ASN A 100 6.23 29.35 19.54
CA ASN A 100 4.87 29.09 20.00
C ASN A 100 3.86 28.84 18.85
N ALA A 101 4.33 28.73 17.62
CA ALA A 101 3.48 28.51 16.44
C ALA A 101 4.03 27.32 15.64
N PRO A 102 3.45 26.11 15.80
CA PRO A 102 3.88 24.94 15.02
C PRO A 102 3.67 25.22 13.53
N CYS A 103 4.70 24.97 12.74
CA CYS A 103 4.70 25.12 11.31
C CYS A 103 5.52 24.03 10.63
N LEU A 104 5.49 23.99 9.28
CA LEU A 104 6.32 23.12 8.46
C LEU A 104 7.48 23.91 7.85
N THR A 105 8.69 23.37 7.92
CA THR A 105 9.86 23.89 7.20
C THR A 105 10.54 22.76 6.44
N VAL A 106 10.99 23.01 5.21
CA VAL A 106 11.79 22.04 4.45
C VAL A 106 13.18 21.95 5.06
N VAL A 107 13.65 20.72 5.31
CA VAL A 107 14.98 20.44 5.88
C VAL A 107 15.86 19.64 4.94
N GLY A 108 15.32 19.09 3.87
CA GLY A 108 16.07 18.34 2.87
C GLY A 108 15.18 17.78 1.76
N GLU A 109 15.83 17.28 0.72
CA GLU A 109 15.16 16.53 -0.34
C GLU A 109 16.08 15.49 -0.96
N THR A 110 15.50 14.40 -1.42
CA THR A 110 16.17 13.39 -2.23
C THR A 110 15.47 13.32 -3.57
N ILE A 111 16.18 13.70 -4.64
CA ILE A 111 15.62 13.75 -5.99
C ILE A 111 16.14 12.54 -6.77
N GLY A 112 15.22 11.69 -7.22
CA GLY A 112 15.44 10.67 -8.23
C GLY A 112 15.16 11.21 -9.65
N LYS A 113 15.11 10.31 -10.63
CA LYS A 113 14.89 10.71 -12.03
C LYS A 113 13.52 11.38 -12.25
N ASP A 114 12.46 10.72 -11.82
CA ASP A 114 11.06 11.13 -12.04
C ASP A 114 10.23 11.13 -10.75
N ALA A 115 10.90 11.13 -9.60
CA ALA A 115 10.28 11.19 -8.29
C ALA A 115 11.23 11.80 -7.26
N ALA A 116 10.69 12.31 -6.16
CA ALA A 116 11.47 12.85 -5.06
C ALA A 116 10.78 12.59 -3.71
N ALA A 117 11.59 12.61 -2.64
CA ALA A 117 11.13 12.70 -1.26
C ALA A 117 11.59 14.03 -0.68
N VAL A 118 10.68 14.84 -0.18
CA VAL A 118 10.94 16.13 0.46
C VAL A 118 10.73 15.99 1.95
N MET A 119 11.75 16.33 2.73
CA MET A 119 11.74 16.22 4.18
C MET A 119 11.32 17.53 4.83
N PHE A 120 10.38 17.43 5.75
CA PHE A 120 9.87 18.56 6.53
C PHE A 120 10.16 18.36 8.01
N SER A 121 10.60 19.43 8.68
CA SER A 121 10.59 19.51 10.13
C SER A 121 9.29 20.17 10.60
N THR A 122 8.78 19.72 11.73
CA THR A 122 7.64 20.34 12.41
C THR A 122 8.07 20.83 13.78
N ALA A 123 7.48 21.91 14.26
CA ALA A 123 7.66 22.34 15.66
C ALA A 123 6.75 21.56 16.64
N SER A 124 5.94 20.62 16.12
CA SER A 124 5.06 19.79 16.94
C SER A 124 5.85 18.71 17.69
N PRO A 125 5.70 18.57 19.02
CA PRO A 125 6.35 17.52 19.79
C PRO A 125 5.83 16.11 19.44
N ALA A 126 4.60 16.00 18.94
CA ALA A 126 3.97 14.72 18.58
C ALA A 126 4.38 14.25 17.17
N VAL A 127 4.68 15.18 16.26
CA VAL A 127 5.10 14.89 14.89
C VAL A 127 6.33 15.74 14.62
N ARG A 128 7.51 15.13 14.65
CA ARG A 128 8.76 15.86 14.53
C ARG A 128 9.21 16.09 13.10
N GLN A 129 8.86 15.17 12.20
CA GLN A 129 9.23 15.24 10.77
C GLN A 129 8.14 14.66 9.90
N CYS A 130 8.14 15.05 8.63
CA CYS A 130 7.33 14.44 7.57
C CYS A 130 8.20 14.22 6.33
N ALA A 131 7.91 13.16 5.59
CA ALA A 131 8.40 12.96 4.23
C ALA A 131 7.22 13.11 3.28
N GLY A 132 7.27 14.08 2.38
CA GLY A 132 6.34 14.25 1.28
C GLY A 132 6.92 13.64 0.01
N TYR A 133 6.21 12.70 -0.59
CA TYR A 133 6.63 12.03 -1.81
C TYR A 133 5.95 12.66 -3.01
N VAL A 134 6.72 12.91 -4.05
CA VAL A 134 6.25 13.54 -5.29
C VAL A 134 6.80 12.79 -6.50
N TYR A 135 6.10 12.89 -7.63
CA TYR A 135 6.52 12.33 -8.91
C TYR A 135 6.42 13.39 -10.01
N ARG A 136 7.12 13.18 -11.12
CA ARG A 136 7.15 14.11 -12.24
C ARG A 136 6.59 13.49 -13.52
N ILE A 137 5.55 14.14 -14.09
CA ILE A 137 4.99 13.83 -15.40
C ILE A 137 4.93 15.13 -16.21
N ASP A 138 5.31 15.07 -17.48
CA ASP A 138 5.29 16.20 -18.43
C ASP A 138 6.00 17.46 -17.89
N GLY A 139 7.11 17.23 -17.17
CA GLY A 139 7.92 18.30 -16.60
C GLY A 139 7.37 18.92 -15.32
N ARG A 140 6.20 18.50 -14.84
CA ARG A 140 5.56 19.01 -13.62
C ARG A 140 5.62 18.01 -12.49
N TRP A 141 5.85 18.49 -11.28
CA TRP A 141 5.82 17.71 -10.06
C TRP A 141 4.39 17.63 -9.50
N HIS A 142 4.02 16.42 -9.07
CA HIS A 142 2.72 16.10 -8.49
C HIS A 142 2.91 15.43 -7.14
N PHE A 143 2.07 15.77 -6.18
CA PHE A 143 2.05 15.10 -4.88
C PHE A 143 1.57 13.64 -5.02
N PHE A 144 2.25 12.73 -4.32
CA PHE A 144 1.91 11.32 -4.28
C PHE A 144 1.32 10.93 -2.92
N ASP A 145 2.10 11.07 -1.85
CA ASP A 145 1.72 10.74 -0.48
C ASP A 145 2.64 11.47 0.52
N ALA A 146 2.32 11.39 1.80
CA ALA A 146 3.19 11.82 2.88
C ALA A 146 3.12 10.88 4.08
N VAL A 147 4.26 10.69 4.73
CA VAL A 147 4.39 9.97 6.00
C VAL A 147 4.92 10.95 7.04
N CYS A 148 4.29 11.01 8.22
CA CYS A 148 4.71 11.87 9.33
C CYS A 148 4.88 11.04 10.60
N GLY A 149 5.90 11.36 11.39
CA GLY A 149 6.20 10.66 12.64
C GLY A 149 7.56 11.02 13.21
N LEU A 150 8.10 10.15 14.04
CA LEU A 150 9.47 10.23 14.50
C LEU A 150 10.44 9.96 13.33
N PRO A 151 11.67 10.47 13.34
CA PRO A 151 12.63 10.29 12.24
C PRO A 151 12.80 8.83 11.82
N GLU A 152 12.87 7.91 12.76
CA GLU A 152 13.00 6.48 12.53
C GLU A 152 11.75 5.84 11.89
N GLN A 153 10.60 6.49 11.96
CA GLN A 153 9.34 6.02 11.37
C GLN A 153 9.13 6.50 9.93
N LEU A 154 9.98 7.42 9.47
CA LEU A 154 9.90 7.96 8.12
C LEU A 154 10.52 6.98 7.13
N SER A 155 9.68 6.20 6.49
CA SER A 155 10.12 5.25 5.47
C SER A 155 9.02 5.12 4.38
N PRO A 156 9.43 4.85 3.14
CA PRO A 156 10.80 4.59 2.68
C PRO A 156 11.61 5.87 2.41
N LEU A 157 12.86 5.88 2.84
CA LEU A 157 13.85 6.92 2.56
C LEU A 157 15.23 6.29 2.32
N ILE A 158 16.06 6.86 1.45
CA ILE A 158 17.43 6.35 1.21
C ILE A 158 18.24 6.43 2.51
N GLY A 159 18.94 5.35 2.82
CA GLY A 159 19.75 5.21 4.03
C GLY A 159 18.96 4.79 5.27
N HIS A 160 17.64 4.55 5.14
CA HIS A 160 16.78 4.11 6.22
C HIS A 160 16.34 2.65 6.01
N ASP A 161 16.01 2.01 7.11
CA ASP A 161 15.34 0.71 7.08
C ASP A 161 13.83 0.89 6.90
N ALA A 162 13.22 -0.05 6.19
CA ALA A 162 11.78 -0.14 6.00
C ALA A 162 11.30 -1.53 6.35
N THR A 163 10.07 -1.63 6.84
CA THR A 163 9.40 -2.91 7.09
C THR A 163 8.41 -3.19 5.98
N VAL A 164 8.45 -4.40 5.44
CA VAL A 164 7.47 -4.88 4.45
C VAL A 164 6.11 -5.01 5.13
N HIS A 165 5.12 -4.28 4.62
CA HIS A 165 3.75 -4.27 5.13
C HIS A 165 2.78 -4.80 4.07
N LEU A 166 2.00 -5.84 4.43
CA LEU A 166 1.02 -6.47 3.55
C LEU A 166 -0.14 -7.04 4.34
N PRO A 167 -1.36 -7.06 3.79
CA PRO A 167 -2.48 -7.76 4.40
C PRO A 167 -2.39 -9.29 4.27
N ALA A 168 -1.70 -9.81 3.24
CA ALA A 168 -1.54 -11.25 2.98
C ALA A 168 -0.43 -11.50 1.96
N ASN A 169 0.10 -12.74 1.94
CA ASN A 169 1.15 -13.18 1.01
C ASN A 169 2.49 -12.44 1.19
N CYS A 170 3.19 -12.18 0.08
CA CYS A 170 4.48 -11.52 0.08
C CYS A 170 4.54 -10.37 -0.94
N ALA A 171 5.40 -9.37 -0.73
CA ALA A 171 5.68 -8.29 -1.67
C ALA A 171 6.71 -8.73 -2.70
N ASN A 172 6.42 -8.51 -3.97
CA ASN A 172 7.35 -8.79 -5.04
C ASN A 172 8.51 -7.79 -5.04
N VAL A 173 9.73 -8.31 -5.02
CA VAL A 173 10.96 -7.59 -5.37
C VAL A 173 11.23 -7.81 -6.84
N ARG A 174 11.54 -6.74 -7.57
CA ARG A 174 11.71 -6.77 -9.02
C ARG A 174 13.11 -6.31 -9.43
N GLN A 175 13.57 -6.78 -10.58
CA GLN A 175 14.87 -6.40 -11.14
C GLN A 175 14.97 -4.91 -11.49
N GLY A 176 13.84 -4.25 -11.73
CA GLY A 176 13.74 -2.83 -12.05
C GLY A 176 12.43 -2.24 -11.58
N PRO A 177 12.28 -0.89 -11.60
CA PRO A 177 11.02 -0.25 -11.28
C PRO A 177 9.95 -0.56 -12.33
N GLY A 178 8.71 -0.80 -11.89
CA GLY A 178 7.56 -1.07 -12.74
C GLY A 178 7.06 -2.51 -12.71
N LEU A 179 5.77 -2.67 -13.01
CA LEU A 179 5.05 -3.95 -12.91
C LEU A 179 5.50 -5.00 -13.94
N LYS A 180 6.11 -4.55 -15.05
CA LYS A 180 6.62 -5.43 -16.11
C LYS A 180 8.02 -5.97 -15.84
N ALA A 181 8.75 -5.41 -14.87
CA ALA A 181 10.06 -5.89 -14.50
C ALA A 181 9.98 -7.30 -13.88
N HIS A 182 10.98 -8.14 -14.17
CA HIS A 182 11.05 -9.51 -13.68
C HIS A 182 11.05 -9.56 -12.15
N VAL A 183 10.26 -10.47 -11.57
CA VAL A 183 10.24 -10.70 -10.12
C VAL A 183 11.45 -11.57 -9.76
N VAL A 184 12.30 -11.07 -8.86
CA VAL A 184 13.53 -11.74 -8.41
C VAL A 184 13.39 -12.36 -7.02
N ALA A 185 12.49 -11.81 -6.20
CA ALA A 185 12.21 -12.33 -4.86
C ALA A 185 10.76 -11.97 -4.44
N CYS A 186 10.33 -12.58 -3.35
CA CYS A 186 9.06 -12.28 -2.69
C CYS A 186 9.30 -12.21 -1.17
N LEU A 187 9.09 -11.04 -0.55
CA LEU A 187 9.36 -10.82 0.87
C LEU A 187 8.07 -10.82 1.68
N ASN A 188 8.07 -11.54 2.77
CA ASN A 188 6.92 -11.62 3.68
C ASN A 188 6.73 -10.33 4.49
N ALA A 189 5.50 -10.10 4.96
CA ALA A 189 5.21 -9.05 5.92
C ALA A 189 6.12 -9.16 7.15
N GLY A 190 6.55 -8.02 7.67
CA GLY A 190 7.48 -7.94 8.81
C GLY A 190 8.97 -8.07 8.43
N THR A 191 9.29 -8.34 7.14
CA THR A 191 10.69 -8.35 6.69
C THR A 191 11.24 -6.93 6.70
N THR A 192 12.39 -6.71 7.34
CA THR A 192 13.12 -5.44 7.29
C THR A 192 14.03 -5.41 6.06
N VAL A 193 14.01 -4.31 5.33
CA VAL A 193 14.86 -4.05 4.16
C VAL A 193 15.54 -2.70 4.30
N HIS A 194 16.77 -2.58 3.82
CA HIS A 194 17.50 -1.31 3.77
C HIS A 194 17.26 -0.63 2.42
N ILE A 195 16.83 0.63 2.43
CA ILE A 195 16.58 1.41 1.22
C ILE A 195 17.88 2.08 0.79
N ASP A 196 18.39 1.66 -0.35
CA ASP A 196 19.68 2.12 -0.89
C ASP A 196 19.54 2.92 -2.20
N GLY A 197 18.31 3.08 -2.71
CA GLY A 197 18.06 3.85 -3.93
C GLY A 197 16.59 4.19 -4.19
N GLY A 198 16.38 5.05 -5.16
CA GLY A 198 15.06 5.61 -5.51
C GLY A 198 14.89 7.05 -4.99
N PRO A 199 13.67 7.59 -4.97
CA PRO A 199 12.47 7.02 -5.59
C PRO A 199 12.50 7.11 -7.12
N THR A 200 11.75 6.21 -7.78
CA THR A 200 11.49 6.26 -9.24
C THR A 200 10.00 6.07 -9.47
N TYR A 201 9.42 6.83 -10.40
CA TYR A 201 8.00 6.70 -10.74
C TYR A 201 7.83 5.83 -11.98
N ALA A 202 7.05 4.76 -11.87
CA ALA A 202 6.67 3.88 -12.98
C ALA A 202 5.34 3.19 -12.68
N ASP A 203 4.50 2.99 -13.71
CA ASP A 203 3.21 2.30 -13.63
C ASP A 203 2.31 2.83 -12.50
N SER A 204 2.23 4.17 -12.36
CA SER A 204 1.45 4.90 -11.35
C SER A 204 1.85 4.59 -9.90
N ARG A 205 3.10 4.20 -9.67
CA ARG A 205 3.66 3.84 -8.36
C ARG A 205 5.02 4.50 -8.17
N LEU A 206 5.38 4.73 -6.91
CA LEU A 206 6.76 4.99 -6.52
C LEU A 206 7.46 3.66 -6.24
N TRP A 207 8.71 3.56 -6.67
CA TRP A 207 9.56 2.39 -6.52
C TRP A 207 10.82 2.76 -5.78
N TRP A 208 11.21 1.92 -4.84
CA TRP A 208 12.40 2.07 -4.03
C TRP A 208 13.32 0.88 -4.25
N HIS A 209 14.60 1.15 -4.41
CA HIS A 209 15.62 0.11 -4.47
C HIS A 209 16.05 -0.28 -3.06
N GLN A 210 16.23 -1.55 -2.87
CA GLN A 210 16.78 -2.18 -1.68
C GLN A 210 17.73 -3.31 -2.13
N ASN A 211 18.56 -3.81 -1.24
CA ASN A 211 19.66 -4.73 -1.54
C ASN A 211 19.35 -5.90 -2.50
N GLN A 212 18.11 -6.28 -2.70
CA GLN A 212 17.71 -7.37 -3.61
C GLN A 212 17.04 -6.89 -4.89
N GLY A 213 16.71 -5.60 -5.01
CA GLY A 213 16.03 -5.01 -6.16
C GLY A 213 14.99 -3.96 -5.79
N TRP A 214 13.96 -3.81 -6.62
CA TRP A 214 12.97 -2.75 -6.52
C TRP A 214 11.67 -3.23 -5.90
N MET A 215 11.13 -2.45 -4.96
CA MET A 215 9.83 -2.69 -4.32
C MET A 215 8.97 -1.45 -4.41
N ALA A 216 7.64 -1.64 -4.56
CA ALA A 216 6.70 -0.55 -4.63
C ALA A 216 6.47 0.09 -3.25
N HIS A 217 6.29 1.40 -3.23
CA HIS A 217 6.17 2.25 -2.04
C HIS A 217 5.10 1.78 -1.06
N GLU A 218 3.94 1.37 -1.59
CA GLU A 218 2.80 0.94 -0.79
C GLU A 218 3.04 -0.32 0.07
N PHE A 219 4.14 -1.03 -0.17
CA PHE A 219 4.54 -2.19 0.62
C PHE A 219 5.61 -1.88 1.67
N LEU A 220 5.99 -0.63 1.82
CA LEU A 220 7.06 -0.20 2.70
C LEU A 220 6.54 0.78 3.75
N THR A 221 6.82 0.49 5.01
CA THR A 221 6.51 1.37 6.14
C THR A 221 7.75 1.57 7.01
N GLY A 222 7.72 2.56 7.90
CA GLY A 222 8.74 2.67 8.94
C GLY A 222 8.77 1.42 9.84
N PRO A 223 9.92 1.13 10.46
CA PRO A 223 10.08 0.05 11.42
C PRO A 223 9.25 0.21 12.68
#